data_24e099dce70410c31500ad96f85311ba
#
_entry.id   24e099dce70410c31500ad96f85311ba
#
_cell.length_a   1.000
_cell.length_b   1.000
_cell.length_c   1.000
_cell.angle_alpha   90.00
_cell.angle_beta   90.00
_cell.angle_gamma   90.00
#
_symmetry.space_group_name_H-M   'P 1'
#
loop_
_entity.id
_entity.type
_entity.pdbx_description
1 polymer ?
#
loop_
_entity_poly.entity_id
_entity_poly.type
_entity_poly.pdbx_seq_one_letter_code
_entity_poly.pdbx_strand_id
1 'polypeptide(L)'
;MSKLSLLERRSALTLACVISLRLFGLFLIMPVFSLYAQHLPDATPWLIGLALGVYGLGQVLLQIPLGLLSDRIGRKPAITLGLLVFAAGGLVAAMSHTLLGIVIGRALQGMGAVAGAGTALAADLTRHEHRSKVMGIIGVSIGVAFLLALILGPPLEALGGLPGLFAATSVLALAALVLLWLIVPTPERPSAPASASFGGVLSMLRDGRLLVLNGSVFFLHLLLTASFVGLPLLLADQLHLPVNRHWELYLPVMVIAAFVMGACLHRMRDLAQSLRLVAVCVVATGLGLLGLGLAGTHVAALGLAAAVFFSAFNLLEAALPSLVSQLAPGTLRGAAMGAYSTSQFLGAFVGGAVGGIALGRLGTEGIFLCSAALTLLWLPLVLLGVRRMADAPGPAGGAAEAPSGA
;
A
#
# COMPACT_ATOMS: atom_id res chain seq x y z
N MET A 1 -28.27 1.61 14.29
CA MET A 1 -26.81 1.36 14.30
C MET A 1 -26.24 1.95 15.57
N SER A 2 -25.63 1.11 16.42
CA SER A 2 -25.00 1.56 17.67
C SER A 2 -23.83 2.52 17.37
N LYS A 3 -23.62 3.50 18.26
CA LYS A 3 -22.51 4.46 18.14
C LYS A 3 -21.24 3.86 18.76
N LEU A 4 -20.07 4.22 18.20
CA LEU A 4 -18.78 3.92 18.86
C LEU A 4 -18.75 4.56 20.25
N SER A 5 -18.27 3.82 21.25
CA SER A 5 -17.99 4.39 22.57
C SER A 5 -16.87 5.44 22.47
N LEU A 6 -16.76 6.31 23.46
CA LEU A 6 -15.68 7.31 23.50
C LEU A 6 -14.29 6.64 23.47
N LEU A 7 -14.13 5.51 24.17
CA LEU A 7 -12.89 4.75 24.18
C LEU A 7 -12.58 4.15 22.80
N GLU A 8 -13.57 3.49 22.16
CA GLU A 8 -13.40 2.93 20.81
C GLU A 8 -13.06 4.01 19.79
N ARG A 9 -13.75 5.16 19.84
CA ARG A 9 -13.48 6.29 18.96
C ARG A 9 -12.07 6.85 19.15
N ARG A 10 -11.66 7.07 20.42
CA ARG A 10 -10.32 7.57 20.75
C ARG A 10 -9.25 6.60 20.29
N SER A 11 -9.40 5.31 20.59
CA SER A 11 -8.44 4.26 20.17
C SER A 11 -8.35 4.15 18.65
N ALA A 12 -9.50 4.13 17.94
CA ALA A 12 -9.54 4.05 16.49
C ALA A 12 -8.84 5.22 15.83
N LEU A 13 -9.12 6.46 16.25
CA LEU A 13 -8.51 7.66 15.68
C LEU A 13 -7.00 7.72 15.96
N THR A 14 -6.58 7.34 17.18
CA THR A 14 -5.15 7.36 17.53
C THR A 14 -4.38 6.29 16.78
N LEU A 15 -4.91 5.06 16.67
CA LEU A 15 -4.26 4.00 15.89
C LEU A 15 -4.24 4.33 14.40
N ALA A 16 -5.31 4.92 13.87
CA ALA A 16 -5.32 5.46 12.52
C ALA A 16 -4.21 6.50 12.33
N CYS A 17 -4.04 7.43 13.29
CA CYS A 17 -2.97 8.43 13.27
C CYS A 17 -1.58 7.78 13.34
N VAL A 18 -1.35 6.83 14.25
CA VAL A 18 -0.06 6.11 14.39
C VAL A 18 0.34 5.39 13.10
N ILE A 19 -0.60 4.66 12.49
CA ILE A 19 -0.36 3.94 11.24
C ILE A 19 -0.12 4.94 10.09
N SER A 20 -0.94 6.00 10.04
CA SER A 20 -0.85 7.00 8.96
C SER A 20 0.40 7.87 9.04
N LEU A 21 0.88 8.27 10.23
CA LEU A 21 2.14 9.01 10.38
C LEU A 21 3.34 8.22 9.84
N ARG A 22 3.37 6.91 10.14
CA ARG A 22 4.41 6.04 9.61
C ARG A 22 4.33 5.90 8.09
N LEU A 23 3.12 5.68 7.54
CA LEU A 23 2.94 5.53 6.10
C LEU A 23 3.10 6.85 5.36
N PHE A 24 2.70 7.97 5.95
CA PHE A 24 3.00 9.30 5.43
C PHE A 24 4.51 9.50 5.26
N GLY A 25 5.32 9.15 6.29
CA GLY A 25 6.77 9.20 6.19
C GLY A 25 7.30 8.30 5.05
N LEU A 26 6.75 7.11 4.86
CA LEU A 26 7.11 6.22 3.76
C LEU A 26 6.81 6.84 2.38
N PHE A 27 5.60 7.37 2.22
CA PHE A 27 5.13 7.93 0.95
C PHE A 27 5.78 9.26 0.61
N LEU A 28 6.21 10.03 1.61
CA LEU A 28 6.82 11.35 1.46
C LEU A 28 8.05 11.35 0.53
N ILE A 29 8.76 10.24 0.50
CA ILE A 29 9.99 10.06 -0.27
C ILE A 29 9.69 9.76 -1.75
N MET A 30 8.57 9.08 -2.04
CA MET A 30 8.28 8.56 -3.38
C MET A 30 8.30 9.63 -4.50
N PRO A 31 7.66 10.80 -4.34
CA PRO A 31 7.54 11.79 -5.41
C PRO A 31 8.83 12.54 -5.74
N VAL A 32 9.90 12.37 -4.95
CA VAL A 32 11.14 13.15 -5.10
C VAL A 32 12.41 12.28 -5.18
N PHE A 33 12.30 11.01 -4.77
CA PHE A 33 13.47 10.15 -4.54
C PHE A 33 14.36 10.01 -5.76
N SER A 34 13.81 9.65 -6.91
CA SER A 34 14.58 9.36 -8.12
C SER A 34 15.37 10.59 -8.61
N LEU A 35 14.80 11.79 -8.48
CA LEU A 35 15.45 13.05 -8.86
C LEU A 35 16.68 13.35 -8.02
N TYR A 36 16.61 13.09 -6.71
CA TYR A 36 17.75 13.29 -5.83
C TYR A 36 18.78 12.19 -5.99
N ALA A 37 18.31 10.94 -6.03
CA ALA A 37 19.15 9.75 -6.01
C ALA A 37 20.11 9.68 -7.22
N GLN A 38 19.72 10.20 -8.39
CA GLN A 38 20.58 10.20 -9.59
C GLN A 38 21.84 11.08 -9.44
N HIS A 39 21.88 12.01 -8.46
CA HIS A 39 23.02 12.88 -8.21
C HIS A 39 24.00 12.31 -7.18
N LEU A 40 23.72 11.15 -6.58
CA LEU A 40 24.62 10.51 -5.62
C LEU A 40 25.82 9.84 -6.33
N PRO A 41 27.01 9.79 -5.69
CA PRO A 41 28.25 9.31 -6.32
C PRO A 41 28.19 7.88 -6.89
N ASP A 42 27.42 7.00 -6.25
CA ASP A 42 27.25 5.59 -6.63
C ASP A 42 25.92 5.31 -7.35
N ALA A 43 25.28 6.37 -7.86
CA ALA A 43 23.96 6.25 -8.49
C ALA A 43 24.00 5.39 -9.75
N THR A 44 23.14 4.37 -9.74
CA THR A 44 22.82 3.58 -10.92
C THR A 44 21.30 3.45 -11.02
N PRO A 45 20.71 3.35 -12.22
CA PRO A 45 19.27 3.17 -12.37
C PRO A 45 18.73 1.98 -11.56
N TRP A 46 19.49 0.89 -11.51
CA TRP A 46 19.18 -0.29 -10.71
C TRP A 46 19.09 0.02 -9.21
N LEU A 47 20.10 0.72 -8.64
CA LEU A 47 20.10 1.09 -7.22
C LEU A 47 19.00 2.07 -6.87
N ILE A 48 18.64 3.00 -7.78
CA ILE A 48 17.50 3.91 -7.59
C ILE A 48 16.20 3.12 -7.44
N GLY A 49 15.95 2.20 -8.36
CA GLY A 49 14.78 1.34 -8.29
C GLY A 49 14.79 0.43 -7.05
N LEU A 50 15.95 -0.17 -6.74
CA LEU A 50 16.12 -1.02 -5.57
C LEU A 50 15.85 -0.25 -4.27
N ALA A 51 16.32 0.98 -4.11
CA ALA A 51 16.09 1.80 -2.93
C ALA A 51 14.61 2.08 -2.69
N LEU A 52 13.80 2.26 -3.75
CA LEU A 52 12.35 2.39 -3.62
C LEU A 52 11.70 1.05 -3.24
N GLY A 53 12.12 -0.04 -3.86
CA GLY A 53 11.49 -1.35 -3.70
C GLY A 53 11.91 -2.12 -2.43
N VAL A 54 13.17 -1.99 -1.96
CA VAL A 54 13.74 -2.83 -0.89
C VAL A 54 12.98 -2.74 0.44
N TYR A 55 12.33 -1.62 0.69
CA TYR A 55 11.39 -1.50 1.80
C TYR A 55 10.32 -2.61 1.77
N GLY A 56 9.78 -2.91 0.60
CA GLY A 56 8.82 -4.00 0.40
C GLY A 56 9.40 -5.36 0.79
N LEU A 57 10.65 -5.63 0.44
CA LEU A 57 11.31 -6.89 0.81
C LEU A 57 11.42 -7.02 2.34
N GLY A 58 11.81 -5.96 3.06
CA GLY A 58 11.83 -5.94 4.52
C GLY A 58 10.46 -6.25 5.13
N GLN A 59 9.39 -5.70 4.55
CA GLN A 59 8.01 -5.98 4.97
C GLN A 59 7.65 -7.47 4.74
N VAL A 60 7.93 -8.02 3.56
CA VAL A 60 7.65 -9.44 3.24
C VAL A 60 8.32 -10.37 4.25
N LEU A 61 9.59 -10.10 4.58
CA LEU A 61 10.38 -10.95 5.48
C LEU A 61 9.90 -10.88 6.94
N LEU A 62 9.54 -9.69 7.44
CA LEU A 62 9.29 -9.50 8.87
C LEU A 62 7.82 -9.30 9.25
N GLN A 63 6.92 -9.09 8.31
CA GLN A 63 5.51 -8.85 8.64
C GLN A 63 4.86 -10.01 9.40
N ILE A 64 5.06 -11.25 8.94
CA ILE A 64 4.53 -12.45 9.62
C ILE A 64 5.28 -12.71 10.93
N PRO A 65 6.63 -12.74 10.99
CA PRO A 65 7.36 -12.89 12.24
C PRO A 65 7.00 -11.86 13.31
N LEU A 66 6.90 -10.58 12.96
CA LEU A 66 6.50 -9.51 13.89
C LEU A 66 5.02 -9.64 14.31
N GLY A 67 4.16 -10.11 13.43
CA GLY A 67 2.78 -10.45 13.76
C GLY A 67 2.73 -11.52 14.85
N LEU A 68 3.43 -12.64 14.66
CA LEU A 68 3.52 -13.73 15.64
C LEU A 68 4.21 -13.30 16.94
N LEU A 69 5.24 -12.47 16.84
CA LEU A 69 5.90 -11.90 18.01
C LEU A 69 4.92 -11.04 18.81
N SER A 70 4.05 -10.26 18.13
CA SER A 70 3.06 -9.41 18.77
C SER A 70 2.01 -10.18 19.56
N ASP A 71 1.75 -11.45 19.20
CA ASP A 71 0.88 -12.35 19.97
C ASP A 71 1.54 -12.82 21.28
N ARG A 72 2.89 -12.88 21.31
CA ARG A 72 3.66 -13.35 22.47
C ARG A 72 4.02 -12.23 23.45
N ILE A 73 4.60 -11.13 22.94
CA ILE A 73 5.11 -10.02 23.79
C ILE A 73 4.03 -8.92 24.00
N GLY A 74 2.89 -9.03 23.31
CA GLY A 74 1.83 -8.02 23.30
C GLY A 74 1.90 -7.07 22.11
N ARG A 75 0.74 -6.49 21.75
CA ARG A 75 0.59 -5.62 20.55
C ARG A 75 1.43 -4.36 20.64
N LYS A 76 1.35 -3.62 21.77
CA LYS A 76 2.06 -2.35 21.94
C LYS A 76 3.59 -2.51 21.92
N PRO A 77 4.21 -3.46 22.65
CA PRO A 77 5.64 -3.71 22.56
C PRO A 77 6.12 -4.07 21.13
N ALA A 78 5.35 -4.89 20.41
CA ALA A 78 5.69 -5.24 19.02
C ALA A 78 5.62 -4.04 18.08
N ILE A 79 4.59 -3.17 18.21
CA ILE A 79 4.50 -1.91 17.45
C ILE A 79 5.66 -0.99 17.82
N THR A 80 6.01 -0.91 19.10
CA THR A 80 7.16 -0.12 19.58
C THR A 80 8.46 -0.56 18.92
N LEU A 81 8.75 -1.86 18.92
CA LEU A 81 9.93 -2.41 18.26
C LEU A 81 9.95 -2.05 16.76
N GLY A 82 8.85 -2.24 16.07
CA GLY A 82 8.74 -1.91 14.65
C GLY A 82 8.93 -0.41 14.36
N LEU A 83 8.36 0.48 15.17
CA LEU A 83 8.54 1.93 15.01
C LEU A 83 9.99 2.36 15.30
N LEU A 84 10.66 1.76 16.28
CA LEU A 84 12.06 2.04 16.57
C LEU A 84 12.98 1.57 15.44
N VAL A 85 12.76 0.36 14.89
CA VAL A 85 13.50 -0.14 13.72
C VAL A 85 13.25 0.76 12.50
N PHE A 86 11.99 1.19 12.27
CA PHE A 86 11.67 2.13 11.19
C PHE A 86 12.39 3.47 11.37
N ALA A 87 12.38 4.04 12.58
CA ALA A 87 13.07 5.30 12.88
C ALA A 87 14.59 5.17 12.70
N ALA A 88 15.19 4.08 13.19
CA ALA A 88 16.62 3.80 13.00
C ALA A 88 16.97 3.71 11.50
N GLY A 89 16.16 3.01 10.70
CA GLY A 89 16.35 2.94 9.26
C GLY A 89 16.26 4.30 8.58
N GLY A 90 15.34 5.17 9.02
CA GLY A 90 15.26 6.55 8.54
C GLY A 90 16.50 7.38 8.88
N LEU A 91 17.04 7.24 10.09
CA LEU A 91 18.28 7.92 10.49
C LEU A 91 19.48 7.41 9.67
N VAL A 92 19.61 6.08 9.48
CA VAL A 92 20.66 5.52 8.62
C VAL A 92 20.59 6.10 7.21
N ALA A 93 19.39 6.17 6.62
CA ALA A 93 19.22 6.76 5.29
C ALA A 93 19.52 8.28 5.28
N ALA A 94 19.11 9.02 6.32
CA ALA A 94 19.37 10.46 6.44
C ALA A 94 20.87 10.80 6.56
N MET A 95 21.62 9.95 7.22
CA MET A 95 23.08 10.13 7.43
C MET A 95 23.93 9.57 6.28
N SER A 96 23.30 8.90 5.32
CA SER A 96 24.02 8.25 4.22
C SER A 96 24.34 9.22 3.10
N HIS A 97 25.60 9.20 2.65
CA HIS A 97 26.08 9.97 1.50
C HIS A 97 26.17 9.14 0.22
N THR A 98 25.77 7.87 0.27
CA THR A 98 25.76 6.94 -0.87
C THR A 98 24.38 6.32 -1.04
N LEU A 99 24.04 5.98 -2.28
CA LEU A 99 22.76 5.33 -2.57
C LEU A 99 22.65 3.95 -1.93
N LEU A 100 23.78 3.20 -1.84
CA LEU A 100 23.82 1.93 -1.15
C LEU A 100 23.48 2.06 0.35
N GLY A 101 23.99 3.10 1.02
CA GLY A 101 23.64 3.38 2.42
C GLY A 101 22.15 3.71 2.58
N ILE A 102 21.56 4.43 1.63
CA ILE A 102 20.11 4.67 1.60
C ILE A 102 19.34 3.36 1.39
N VAL A 103 19.79 2.46 0.51
CA VAL A 103 19.20 1.11 0.34
C VAL A 103 19.16 0.35 1.66
N ILE A 104 20.26 0.36 2.43
CA ILE A 104 20.32 -0.27 3.75
C ILE A 104 19.31 0.37 4.72
N GLY A 105 19.27 1.70 4.80
CA GLY A 105 18.30 2.42 5.63
C GLY A 105 16.84 2.10 5.25
N ARG A 106 16.55 2.01 3.96
CA ARG A 106 15.23 1.63 3.42
C ARG A 106 14.86 0.18 3.73
N ALA A 107 15.83 -0.74 3.65
CA ALA A 107 15.63 -2.14 4.06
C ALA A 107 15.26 -2.22 5.56
N LEU A 108 16.00 -1.51 6.42
CA LEU A 108 15.70 -1.39 7.84
C LEU A 108 14.31 -0.79 8.10
N GLN A 109 13.96 0.30 7.41
CA GLN A 109 12.60 0.86 7.49
C GLN A 109 11.53 -0.19 7.16
N GLY A 110 11.76 -0.99 6.13
CA GLY A 110 10.87 -2.10 5.76
C GLY A 110 10.73 -3.15 6.87
N MET A 111 11.82 -3.47 7.55
CA MET A 111 11.83 -4.43 8.67
C MET A 111 10.99 -3.95 9.86
N GLY A 112 10.72 -2.65 9.98
CA GLY A 112 9.82 -2.08 10.97
C GLY A 112 8.33 -2.32 10.66
N ALA A 113 7.92 -3.55 10.35
CA ALA A 113 6.56 -3.92 9.94
C ALA A 113 5.56 -3.87 11.10
N VAL A 114 4.80 -2.78 11.25
CA VAL A 114 3.83 -2.59 12.35
C VAL A 114 2.37 -2.73 11.93
N ALA A 115 2.08 -2.79 10.62
CA ALA A 115 0.70 -2.74 10.12
C ALA A 115 -0.17 -3.88 10.65
N GLY A 116 0.34 -5.11 10.68
CA GLY A 116 -0.36 -6.27 11.21
C GLY A 116 -0.66 -6.15 12.71
N ALA A 117 0.33 -5.80 13.52
CA ALA A 117 0.13 -5.58 14.97
C ALA A 117 -0.79 -4.39 15.26
N GLY A 118 -0.71 -3.32 14.46
CA GLY A 118 -1.56 -2.13 14.59
C GLY A 118 -3.03 -2.41 14.30
N THR A 119 -3.32 -3.12 13.22
CA THR A 119 -4.69 -3.52 12.88
C THR A 119 -5.24 -4.56 13.87
N ALA A 120 -4.41 -5.47 14.37
CA ALA A 120 -4.79 -6.40 15.42
C ALA A 120 -5.12 -5.65 16.72
N LEU A 121 -4.31 -4.67 17.14
CA LEU A 121 -4.59 -3.84 18.30
C LEU A 121 -5.90 -3.06 18.14
N ALA A 122 -6.17 -2.53 16.96
CA ALA A 122 -7.43 -1.85 16.66
C ALA A 122 -8.63 -2.80 16.79
N ALA A 123 -8.50 -4.04 16.33
CA ALA A 123 -9.54 -5.06 16.47
C ALA A 123 -9.74 -5.49 17.94
N ASP A 124 -8.66 -5.58 18.74
CA ASP A 124 -8.70 -5.95 20.15
C ASP A 124 -9.40 -4.89 21.01
N LEU A 125 -9.29 -3.61 20.63
CA LEU A 125 -9.89 -2.46 21.33
C LEU A 125 -11.30 -2.10 20.81
N THR A 126 -11.85 -2.88 19.86
CA THR A 126 -13.13 -2.57 19.22
C THR A 126 -14.08 -3.75 19.30
N ARG A 127 -15.34 -3.52 19.69
CA ARG A 127 -16.41 -4.52 19.65
C ARG A 127 -16.57 -5.08 18.24
N HIS A 128 -16.90 -6.36 18.13
CA HIS A 128 -16.98 -7.09 16.86
C HIS A 128 -17.85 -6.37 15.82
N GLU A 129 -18.99 -5.81 16.23
CA GLU A 129 -19.95 -5.07 15.40
C GLU A 129 -19.38 -3.78 14.77
N HIS A 130 -18.30 -3.21 15.36
CA HIS A 130 -17.69 -1.95 14.95
C HIS A 130 -16.34 -2.11 14.25
N ARG A 131 -15.78 -3.33 14.19
CA ARG A 131 -14.46 -3.59 13.59
C ARG A 131 -14.35 -3.10 12.15
N SER A 132 -15.37 -3.38 11.31
CA SER A 132 -15.38 -2.91 9.92
C SER A 132 -15.32 -1.39 9.82
N LYS A 133 -16.02 -0.67 10.70
CA LYS A 133 -16.00 0.79 10.72
C LYS A 133 -14.63 1.33 11.11
N VAL A 134 -13.99 0.73 12.12
CA VAL A 134 -12.64 1.13 12.58
C VAL A 134 -11.60 0.84 11.49
N MET A 135 -11.67 -0.33 10.82
CA MET A 135 -10.79 -0.63 9.70
C MET A 135 -10.99 0.34 8.52
N GLY A 136 -12.23 0.77 8.27
CA GLY A 136 -12.53 1.80 7.28
C GLY A 136 -11.90 3.15 7.64
N ILE A 137 -11.94 3.57 8.92
CA ILE A 137 -11.28 4.80 9.39
C ILE A 137 -9.77 4.71 9.14
N ILE A 138 -9.13 3.59 9.47
CA ILE A 138 -7.70 3.35 9.24
C ILE A 138 -7.40 3.43 7.73
N GLY A 139 -8.20 2.75 6.89
CA GLY A 139 -8.01 2.77 5.43
C GLY A 139 -8.10 4.17 4.84
N VAL A 140 -9.12 4.95 5.23
CA VAL A 140 -9.27 6.35 4.78
C VAL A 140 -8.08 7.20 5.24
N SER A 141 -7.61 7.03 6.48
CA SER A 141 -6.47 7.80 7.00
C SER A 141 -5.17 7.48 6.25
N ILE A 142 -4.98 6.24 5.78
CA ILE A 142 -3.85 5.85 4.92
C ILE A 142 -3.93 6.56 3.55
N GLY A 143 -5.12 6.58 2.94
CA GLY A 143 -5.33 7.29 1.67
C GLY A 143 -5.06 8.79 1.79
N VAL A 144 -5.51 9.43 2.88
CA VAL A 144 -5.21 10.83 3.18
C VAL A 144 -3.70 11.04 3.38
N ALA A 145 -3.01 10.14 4.09
CA ALA A 145 -1.56 10.21 4.28
C ALA A 145 -0.81 10.11 2.94
N PHE A 146 -1.25 9.25 2.04
CA PHE A 146 -0.68 9.14 0.69
C PHE A 146 -0.86 10.44 -0.11
N LEU A 147 -2.08 10.97 -0.13
CA LEU A 147 -2.38 12.25 -0.80
C LEU A 147 -1.52 13.40 -0.25
N LEU A 148 -1.47 13.54 1.08
CA LEU A 148 -0.66 14.58 1.72
C LEU A 148 0.83 14.42 1.43
N ALA A 149 1.33 13.18 1.35
CA ALA A 149 2.72 12.90 1.04
C ALA A 149 3.11 13.32 -0.39
N LEU A 150 2.24 13.10 -1.36
CA LEU A 150 2.47 13.54 -2.75
C LEU A 150 2.49 15.06 -2.88
N ILE A 151 1.68 15.76 -2.08
CA ILE A 151 1.60 17.23 -2.09
C ILE A 151 2.75 17.86 -1.31
N LEU A 152 3.06 17.32 -0.12
CA LEU A 152 4.02 17.92 0.81
C LEU A 152 5.46 17.42 0.58
N GLY A 153 5.66 16.26 -0.04
CA GLY A 153 6.99 15.72 -0.32
C GLY A 153 7.89 16.69 -1.08
N PRO A 154 7.45 17.17 -2.27
CA PRO A 154 8.25 18.11 -3.05
C PRO A 154 8.62 19.42 -2.33
N PRO A 155 7.69 20.17 -1.68
CA PRO A 155 8.08 21.38 -0.96
C PRO A 155 8.93 21.12 0.29
N LEU A 156 8.74 19.99 0.97
CA LEU A 156 9.57 19.61 2.13
C LEU A 156 10.99 19.20 1.71
N GLU A 157 11.12 18.57 0.55
CA GLU A 157 12.44 18.28 -0.04
C GLU A 157 13.23 19.56 -0.28
N ALA A 158 12.59 20.61 -0.80
CA ALA A 158 13.24 21.91 -1.03
C ALA A 158 13.78 22.57 0.25
N LEU A 159 13.27 22.22 1.44
CA LEU A 159 13.73 22.75 2.73
C LEU A 159 14.92 22.01 3.33
N GLY A 160 14.99 20.69 3.16
CA GLY A 160 15.99 19.86 3.84
C GLY A 160 16.62 18.77 2.97
N GLY A 161 16.31 18.74 1.68
CA GLY A 161 16.74 17.68 0.76
C GLY A 161 16.21 16.31 1.16
N LEU A 162 16.68 15.30 0.47
CA LEU A 162 16.35 13.90 0.79
C LEU A 162 16.78 13.49 2.21
N PRO A 163 17.97 13.88 2.74
CA PRO A 163 18.32 13.63 4.13
C PRO A 163 17.30 14.19 5.13
N GLY A 164 16.81 15.40 4.90
CA GLY A 164 15.76 16.02 5.73
C GLY A 164 14.45 15.25 5.70
N LEU A 165 14.05 14.73 4.53
CA LEU A 165 12.86 13.88 4.43
C LEU A 165 13.02 12.56 5.21
N PHE A 166 14.18 11.89 5.11
CA PHE A 166 14.45 10.69 5.90
C PHE A 166 14.49 10.97 7.41
N ALA A 167 15.09 12.09 7.83
CA ALA A 167 15.05 12.52 9.24
C ALA A 167 13.60 12.77 9.69
N ALA A 168 12.78 13.43 8.87
CA ALA A 168 11.37 13.64 9.15
C ALA A 168 10.60 12.33 9.32
N THR A 169 10.88 11.28 8.51
CA THR A 169 10.26 9.97 8.69
C THR A 169 10.56 9.37 10.06
N SER A 170 11.80 9.56 10.57
CA SER A 170 12.20 9.09 11.89
C SER A 170 11.50 9.86 13.00
N VAL A 171 11.39 11.17 12.89
CA VAL A 171 10.66 12.03 13.84
C VAL A 171 9.17 11.64 13.89
N LEU A 172 8.55 11.42 12.72
CA LEU A 172 7.15 10.98 12.62
C LEU A 172 6.93 9.61 13.29
N ALA A 173 7.86 8.67 13.12
CA ALA A 173 7.79 7.36 13.76
C ALA A 173 7.92 7.47 15.30
N LEU A 174 8.81 8.32 15.80
CA LEU A 174 8.94 8.60 17.22
C LEU A 174 7.70 9.32 17.77
N ALA A 175 7.14 10.27 17.04
CA ALA A 175 5.86 10.90 17.40
C ALA A 175 4.71 9.88 17.46
N ALA A 176 4.64 8.95 16.50
CA ALA A 176 3.68 7.85 16.50
C ALA A 176 3.87 6.94 17.73
N LEU A 177 5.12 6.69 18.14
CA LEU A 177 5.45 5.93 19.35
C LEU A 177 4.94 6.64 20.61
N VAL A 178 5.16 7.94 20.72
CA VAL A 178 4.66 8.75 21.84
C VAL A 178 3.11 8.69 21.90
N LEU A 179 2.43 8.89 20.77
CA LEU A 179 0.98 8.79 20.68
C LEU A 179 0.46 7.40 21.09
N LEU A 180 1.14 6.33 20.66
CA LEU A 180 0.80 4.96 21.02
C LEU A 180 0.78 4.76 22.53
N TRP A 181 1.79 5.25 23.23
CA TRP A 181 1.91 5.02 24.67
C TRP A 181 1.07 5.97 25.52
N LEU A 182 0.90 7.23 25.12
CA LEU A 182 0.13 8.22 25.87
C LEU A 182 -1.39 8.06 25.72
N ILE A 183 -1.86 7.59 24.53
CA ILE A 183 -3.28 7.69 24.22
C ILE A 183 -3.95 6.32 24.08
N VAL A 184 -3.26 5.32 23.47
CA VAL A 184 -3.87 4.02 23.22
C VAL A 184 -3.86 3.18 24.49
N PRO A 185 -5.01 2.66 24.98
CA PRO A 185 -5.05 1.77 26.13
C PRO A 185 -4.39 0.42 25.81
N THR A 186 -3.91 -0.26 26.84
CA THR A 186 -3.46 -1.65 26.71
C THR A 186 -4.68 -2.56 26.87
N PRO A 187 -4.95 -3.50 25.96
CA PRO A 187 -6.06 -4.43 26.08
C PRO A 187 -5.89 -5.28 27.37
N GLU A 188 -6.96 -5.43 28.15
CA GLU A 188 -6.94 -6.25 29.37
C GLU A 188 -6.78 -7.75 29.09
N ARG A 189 -7.27 -8.20 27.93
CA ARG A 189 -7.11 -9.57 27.45
C ARG A 189 -6.65 -9.51 26.00
N PRO A 190 -5.53 -10.16 25.65
CA PRO A 190 -5.20 -10.39 24.25
C PRO A 190 -6.34 -11.24 23.65
N SER A 191 -6.92 -10.81 22.53
CA SER A 191 -7.80 -11.70 21.75
C SER A 191 -7.03 -12.99 21.46
N ALA A 192 -7.76 -14.13 21.41
CA ALA A 192 -7.16 -15.39 21.01
C ALA A 192 -6.25 -15.17 19.78
N PRO A 193 -5.08 -15.82 19.71
CA PRO A 193 -4.10 -15.53 18.68
C PRO A 193 -4.82 -15.51 17.31
N ALA A 194 -4.79 -14.36 16.67
CA ALA A 194 -5.26 -14.25 15.30
C ALA A 194 -4.34 -15.20 14.53
N SER A 195 -4.84 -16.40 14.20
CA SER A 195 -4.09 -17.53 13.68
C SER A 195 -3.60 -17.27 12.25
N ALA A 196 -2.86 -16.21 12.04
CA ALA A 196 -1.99 -16.06 10.88
C ALA A 196 -0.77 -16.98 11.08
N SER A 197 -0.99 -18.28 11.27
CA SER A 197 0.11 -19.25 11.23
C SER A 197 0.71 -19.22 9.82
N PHE A 198 2.00 -19.42 9.72
CA PHE A 198 2.68 -19.51 8.41
C PHE A 198 1.97 -20.52 7.49
N GLY A 199 1.50 -21.66 8.03
CA GLY A 199 0.68 -22.64 7.31
C GLY A 199 -0.65 -22.08 6.81
N GLY A 200 -1.32 -21.25 7.62
CA GLY A 200 -2.57 -20.58 7.23
C GLY A 200 -2.36 -19.61 6.08
N VAL A 201 -1.29 -18.79 6.12
CA VAL A 201 -0.95 -17.89 5.00
C VAL A 201 -0.64 -18.69 3.73
N LEU A 202 0.15 -19.77 3.85
CA LEU A 202 0.49 -20.63 2.70
C LEU A 202 -0.74 -21.31 2.10
N SER A 203 -1.71 -21.74 2.92
CA SER A 203 -2.97 -22.32 2.43
C SER A 203 -3.80 -21.28 1.66
N MET A 204 -3.80 -20.01 2.09
CA MET A 204 -4.52 -18.94 1.41
C MET A 204 -3.83 -18.52 0.09
N LEU A 205 -2.52 -18.65 0.00
CA LEU A 205 -1.80 -18.46 -1.26
C LEU A 205 -2.08 -19.57 -2.30
N ARG A 206 -2.63 -20.73 -1.87
CA ARG A 206 -3.02 -21.83 -2.77
C ARG A 206 -4.49 -21.78 -3.17
N ASP A 207 -5.33 -21.00 -2.52
CA ASP A 207 -6.73 -20.81 -2.94
C ASP A 207 -6.76 -20.04 -4.26
N GLY A 208 -7.28 -20.68 -5.32
CA GLY A 208 -7.26 -20.11 -6.67
C GLY A 208 -8.02 -18.78 -6.82
N ARG A 209 -9.04 -18.53 -5.96
CA ARG A 209 -9.79 -17.26 -5.93
C ARG A 209 -8.97 -16.14 -5.28
N LEU A 210 -8.37 -16.45 -4.14
CA LEU A 210 -7.48 -15.53 -3.43
C LEU A 210 -6.19 -15.31 -4.19
N LEU A 211 -5.70 -16.31 -4.94
CA LEU A 211 -4.51 -16.16 -5.80
C LEU A 211 -4.69 -15.07 -6.86
N VAL A 212 -5.88 -14.96 -7.47
CA VAL A 212 -6.18 -13.89 -8.43
C VAL A 212 -6.14 -12.52 -7.75
N LEU A 213 -6.69 -12.38 -6.54
CA LEU A 213 -6.68 -11.12 -5.81
C LEU A 213 -5.27 -10.77 -5.29
N ASN A 214 -4.53 -11.78 -4.81
CA ASN A 214 -3.13 -11.64 -4.40
C ASN A 214 -2.22 -11.26 -5.59
N GLY A 215 -2.44 -11.88 -6.75
CA GLY A 215 -1.76 -11.50 -8.00
C GLY A 215 -2.14 -10.08 -8.43
N SER A 216 -3.40 -9.69 -8.25
CA SER A 216 -3.85 -8.34 -8.62
C SER A 216 -3.21 -7.26 -7.75
N VAL A 217 -3.12 -7.44 -6.44
CA VAL A 217 -2.43 -6.46 -5.58
C VAL A 217 -0.92 -6.45 -5.82
N PHE A 218 -0.33 -7.61 -6.16
CA PHE A 218 1.07 -7.69 -6.57
C PHE A 218 1.34 -6.82 -7.81
N PHE A 219 0.57 -7.00 -8.90
CA PHE A 219 0.72 -6.19 -10.11
C PHE A 219 0.44 -4.71 -9.83
N LEU A 220 -0.59 -4.39 -9.06
CA LEU A 220 -0.96 -3.03 -8.70
C LEU A 220 0.21 -2.27 -8.06
N HIS A 221 0.87 -2.88 -7.08
CA HIS A 221 2.00 -2.27 -6.37
C HIS A 221 3.32 -2.35 -7.13
N LEU A 222 3.50 -3.37 -7.98
CA LEU A 222 4.60 -3.43 -8.93
C LEU A 222 4.54 -2.21 -9.86
N LEU A 223 3.38 -1.96 -10.48
CA LEU A 223 3.18 -0.85 -11.41
C LEU A 223 3.29 0.52 -10.71
N LEU A 224 2.74 0.64 -9.49
CA LEU A 224 2.87 1.87 -8.69
C LEU A 224 4.33 2.20 -8.40
N THR A 225 5.09 1.23 -7.86
CA THR A 225 6.49 1.49 -7.47
C THR A 225 7.37 1.73 -8.69
N ALA A 226 7.19 0.98 -9.78
CA ALA A 226 7.87 1.25 -11.05
C ALA A 226 7.54 2.66 -11.57
N SER A 227 6.27 3.08 -11.49
CA SER A 227 5.86 4.44 -11.90
C SER A 227 6.55 5.52 -11.08
N PHE A 228 6.74 5.33 -9.77
CA PHE A 228 7.45 6.31 -8.94
C PHE A 228 8.97 6.31 -9.12
N VAL A 229 9.55 5.29 -9.78
CA VAL A 229 10.93 5.40 -10.29
C VAL A 229 11.00 6.43 -11.43
N GLY A 230 9.99 6.47 -12.33
CA GLY A 230 9.99 7.28 -13.53
C GLY A 230 9.23 8.60 -13.44
N LEU A 231 8.11 8.67 -12.72
CA LEU A 231 7.21 9.83 -12.78
C LEU A 231 7.85 11.15 -12.34
N PRO A 232 8.65 11.22 -11.25
CA PRO A 232 9.35 12.44 -10.90
C PRO A 232 10.33 12.90 -11.97
N LEU A 233 11.05 11.95 -12.60
CA LEU A 233 11.98 12.21 -13.70
C LEU A 233 11.24 12.73 -14.95
N LEU A 234 10.12 12.11 -15.30
CA LEU A 234 9.29 12.52 -16.42
C LEU A 234 8.82 13.98 -16.26
N LEU A 235 8.40 14.37 -15.05
CA LEU A 235 7.95 15.74 -14.77
C LEU A 235 9.10 16.76 -14.87
N ALA A 236 10.28 16.40 -14.40
CA ALA A 236 11.44 17.28 -14.44
C ALA A 236 12.01 17.39 -15.85
N ASP A 237 12.21 16.26 -16.54
CA ASP A 237 12.93 16.20 -17.81
C ASP A 237 12.08 16.66 -19.00
N GLN A 238 10.79 16.25 -19.04
CA GLN A 238 9.91 16.54 -20.18
C GLN A 238 9.10 17.83 -20.02
N LEU A 239 8.58 18.08 -18.81
CA LEU A 239 7.80 19.29 -18.55
C LEU A 239 8.66 20.45 -18.03
N HIS A 240 9.95 20.21 -17.75
CA HIS A 240 10.84 21.18 -17.10
C HIS A 240 10.22 21.75 -15.82
N LEU A 241 9.40 20.96 -15.12
CA LEU A 241 8.70 21.37 -13.93
C LEU A 241 9.64 21.23 -12.71
N PRO A 242 9.95 22.30 -11.99
CA PRO A 242 10.77 22.23 -10.79
C PRO A 242 10.15 21.30 -9.74
N VAL A 243 10.98 20.58 -8.99
CA VAL A 243 10.53 19.56 -8.01
C VAL A 243 9.51 20.14 -7.03
N ASN A 244 9.74 21.35 -6.51
CA ASN A 244 8.85 22.03 -5.57
C ASN A 244 7.48 22.40 -6.15
N ARG A 245 7.29 22.24 -7.47
CA ARG A 245 6.03 22.47 -8.17
C ARG A 245 5.34 21.20 -8.67
N HIS A 246 5.90 20.02 -8.46
CA HIS A 246 5.27 18.73 -8.85
C HIS A 246 3.89 18.53 -8.23
N TRP A 247 3.62 19.13 -7.07
CA TRP A 247 2.30 19.12 -6.45
C TRP A 247 1.20 19.72 -7.33
N GLU A 248 1.55 20.63 -8.26
CA GLU A 248 0.61 21.23 -9.22
C GLU A 248 -0.01 20.21 -10.17
N LEU A 249 0.70 19.11 -10.43
CA LEU A 249 0.14 17.95 -11.13
C LEU A 249 -0.52 16.97 -10.15
N TYR A 250 0.15 16.62 -9.05
CA TYR A 250 -0.35 15.59 -8.14
C TYR A 250 -1.67 15.97 -7.49
N LEU A 251 -1.85 17.23 -7.07
CA LEU A 251 -3.07 17.67 -6.39
C LEU A 251 -4.32 17.50 -7.26
N PRO A 252 -4.42 18.09 -8.47
CA PRO A 252 -5.63 17.92 -9.28
C PRO A 252 -5.86 16.47 -9.70
N VAL A 253 -4.80 15.71 -10.01
CA VAL A 253 -4.89 14.28 -10.33
C VAL A 253 -5.49 13.50 -9.16
N MET A 254 -5.02 13.74 -7.93
CA MET A 254 -5.54 13.04 -6.74
C MET A 254 -6.97 13.46 -6.39
N VAL A 255 -7.34 14.72 -6.60
CA VAL A 255 -8.71 15.21 -6.40
C VAL A 255 -9.65 14.52 -7.38
N ILE A 256 -9.27 14.43 -8.67
CA ILE A 256 -10.05 13.69 -9.68
C ILE A 256 -10.16 12.22 -9.28
N ALA A 257 -9.06 11.58 -8.89
CA ALA A 257 -9.05 10.19 -8.49
C ALA A 257 -9.94 9.91 -7.27
N ALA A 258 -9.93 10.80 -6.26
CA ALA A 258 -10.80 10.70 -5.09
C ALA A 258 -12.29 10.86 -5.46
N PHE A 259 -12.60 11.80 -6.36
CA PHE A 259 -13.96 11.99 -6.87
C PHE A 259 -14.46 10.77 -7.65
N VAL A 260 -13.66 10.24 -8.57
CA VAL A 260 -13.97 9.03 -9.34
C VAL A 260 -14.17 7.84 -8.40
N MET A 261 -13.30 7.67 -7.41
CA MET A 261 -13.42 6.62 -6.40
C MET A 261 -14.75 6.75 -5.64
N GLY A 262 -15.09 7.93 -5.14
CA GLY A 262 -16.36 8.19 -4.45
C GLY A 262 -17.57 7.91 -5.32
N ALA A 263 -17.53 8.30 -6.61
CA ALA A 263 -18.59 8.04 -7.56
C ALA A 263 -18.77 6.57 -7.95
N CYS A 264 -17.71 5.76 -7.88
CA CYS A 264 -17.74 4.36 -8.32
C CYS A 264 -17.97 3.36 -7.17
N LEU A 265 -17.52 3.66 -5.94
CA LEU A 265 -17.62 2.74 -4.81
C LEU A 265 -19.07 2.31 -4.50
N HIS A 266 -20.03 3.21 -4.65
CA HIS A 266 -21.44 2.86 -4.41
C HIS A 266 -22.03 1.89 -5.45
N ARG A 267 -21.35 1.66 -6.59
CA ARG A 267 -21.73 0.69 -7.62
C ARG A 267 -21.26 -0.73 -7.31
N MET A 268 -20.39 -0.89 -6.30
CA MET A 268 -19.90 -2.19 -5.85
C MET A 268 -20.89 -2.87 -4.88
N ARG A 269 -22.08 -3.23 -5.38
CA ARG A 269 -23.17 -3.78 -4.57
C ARG A 269 -23.10 -5.29 -4.44
N ASP A 270 -22.61 -5.96 -5.46
CA ASP A 270 -22.46 -7.42 -5.50
C ASP A 270 -21.06 -7.84 -5.98
N LEU A 271 -20.74 -9.12 -5.80
CA LEU A 271 -19.45 -9.68 -6.17
C LEU A 271 -19.17 -9.57 -7.68
N ALA A 272 -20.17 -9.80 -8.52
CA ALA A 272 -20.01 -9.78 -9.97
C ALA A 272 -19.69 -8.36 -10.47
N GLN A 273 -20.38 -7.34 -9.93
CA GLN A 273 -20.09 -5.93 -10.25
C GLN A 273 -18.71 -5.52 -9.78
N SER A 274 -18.30 -5.95 -8.57
CA SER A 274 -16.97 -5.67 -8.03
C SER A 274 -15.87 -6.28 -8.90
N LEU A 275 -16.02 -7.52 -9.34
CA LEU A 275 -15.05 -8.20 -10.21
C LEU A 275 -14.99 -7.56 -11.62
N ARG A 276 -16.12 -7.14 -12.19
CA ARG A 276 -16.15 -6.40 -13.46
C ARG A 276 -15.43 -5.06 -13.33
N LEU A 277 -15.66 -4.35 -12.22
CA LEU A 277 -14.96 -3.08 -11.95
C LEU A 277 -13.45 -3.29 -11.85
N VAL A 278 -12.99 -4.37 -11.19
CA VAL A 278 -11.56 -4.73 -11.15
C VAL A 278 -11.00 -4.89 -12.56
N ALA A 279 -11.67 -5.63 -13.45
CA ALA A 279 -11.22 -5.81 -14.83
C ALA A 279 -11.14 -4.47 -15.61
N VAL A 280 -12.15 -3.61 -15.47
CA VAL A 280 -12.16 -2.27 -16.09
C VAL A 280 -10.99 -1.43 -15.56
N CYS A 281 -10.75 -1.46 -14.25
CA CYS A 281 -9.64 -0.71 -13.64
C CYS A 281 -8.27 -1.23 -14.09
N VAL A 282 -8.11 -2.54 -14.34
CA VAL A 282 -6.84 -3.09 -14.91
C VAL A 282 -6.60 -2.52 -16.30
N VAL A 283 -7.62 -2.48 -17.16
CA VAL A 283 -7.53 -1.86 -18.48
C VAL A 283 -7.20 -0.37 -18.37
N ALA A 284 -7.92 0.35 -17.50
CA ALA A 284 -7.67 1.78 -17.27
C ALA A 284 -6.25 2.04 -16.75
N THR A 285 -5.72 1.19 -15.85
CA THR A 285 -4.33 1.25 -15.39
C THR A 285 -3.36 1.14 -16.57
N GLY A 286 -3.57 0.16 -17.44
CA GLY A 286 -2.74 -0.02 -18.64
C GLY A 286 -2.79 1.16 -19.59
N LEU A 287 -3.99 1.70 -19.86
CA LEU A 287 -4.17 2.89 -20.72
C LEU A 287 -3.54 4.15 -20.10
N GLY A 288 -3.67 4.34 -18.76
CA GLY A 288 -3.02 5.43 -18.06
C GLY A 288 -1.50 5.35 -18.16
N LEU A 289 -0.91 4.17 -17.94
CA LEU A 289 0.54 3.95 -18.07
C LEU A 289 1.02 4.12 -19.53
N LEU A 290 0.28 3.61 -20.49
CA LEU A 290 0.58 3.81 -21.92
C LEU A 290 0.55 5.30 -22.27
N GLY A 291 -0.48 6.02 -21.79
CA GLY A 291 -0.59 7.46 -21.96
C GLY A 291 0.58 8.22 -21.34
N LEU A 292 1.04 7.84 -20.13
CA LEU A 292 2.23 8.45 -19.50
C LEU A 292 3.49 8.24 -20.35
N GLY A 293 3.67 7.05 -20.93
CA GLY A 293 4.82 6.76 -21.79
C GLY A 293 4.78 7.44 -23.16
N LEU A 294 3.60 7.86 -23.64
CA LEU A 294 3.43 8.47 -24.97
C LEU A 294 3.11 9.98 -24.93
N ALA A 295 2.89 10.56 -23.74
CA ALA A 295 2.43 11.94 -23.61
C ALA A 295 3.47 12.97 -24.08
N GLY A 296 4.77 12.63 -24.04
CA GLY A 296 5.84 13.56 -24.38
C GLY A 296 5.73 14.84 -23.52
N THR A 297 5.90 16.01 -24.15
CA THR A 297 5.86 17.31 -23.48
C THR A 297 4.44 17.88 -23.30
N HIS A 298 3.39 17.14 -23.66
CA HIS A 298 2.02 17.61 -23.59
C HIS A 298 1.45 17.50 -22.15
N VAL A 299 1.49 18.59 -21.38
CA VAL A 299 1.03 18.65 -19.99
C VAL A 299 -0.39 18.10 -19.80
N ALA A 300 -1.34 18.46 -20.68
CA ALA A 300 -2.72 18.00 -20.58
C ALA A 300 -2.85 16.48 -20.81
N ALA A 301 -2.12 15.92 -21.76
CA ALA A 301 -2.11 14.48 -22.02
C ALA A 301 -1.51 13.71 -20.84
N LEU A 302 -0.40 14.22 -20.27
CA LEU A 302 0.25 13.64 -19.11
C LEU A 302 -0.65 13.71 -17.88
N GLY A 303 -1.29 14.86 -17.63
CA GLY A 303 -2.25 15.03 -16.55
C GLY A 303 -3.46 14.09 -16.67
N LEU A 304 -4.02 13.93 -17.87
CA LEU A 304 -5.11 13.00 -18.14
C LEU A 304 -4.69 11.55 -17.92
N ALA A 305 -3.54 11.15 -18.45
CA ALA A 305 -2.99 9.81 -18.29
C ALA A 305 -2.74 9.48 -16.81
N ALA A 306 -2.14 10.40 -16.06
CA ALA A 306 -1.96 10.29 -14.62
C ALA A 306 -3.30 10.19 -13.88
N ALA A 307 -4.30 11.01 -14.23
CA ALA A 307 -5.62 10.96 -13.62
C ALA A 307 -6.32 9.62 -13.87
N VAL A 308 -6.21 9.04 -15.07
CA VAL A 308 -6.73 7.71 -15.37
C VAL A 308 -6.02 6.64 -14.55
N PHE A 309 -4.68 6.66 -14.52
CA PHE A 309 -3.86 5.71 -13.74
C PHE A 309 -4.20 5.76 -12.24
N PHE A 310 -4.15 6.93 -11.61
CA PHE A 310 -4.41 7.05 -10.17
C PHE A 310 -5.87 6.83 -9.79
N SER A 311 -6.83 7.13 -10.67
CA SER A 311 -8.25 6.79 -10.44
C SER A 311 -8.45 5.28 -10.41
N ALA A 312 -7.89 4.55 -11.36
CA ALA A 312 -7.94 3.10 -11.41
C ALA A 312 -7.20 2.48 -10.21
N PHE A 313 -6.01 3.01 -9.87
CA PHE A 313 -5.23 2.58 -8.70
C PHE A 313 -6.04 2.71 -7.40
N ASN A 314 -6.61 3.88 -7.12
CA ASN A 314 -7.37 4.11 -5.89
C ASN A 314 -8.62 3.23 -5.79
N LEU A 315 -9.31 2.98 -6.90
CA LEU A 315 -10.45 2.06 -6.94
C LEU A 315 -10.02 0.63 -6.64
N LEU A 316 -8.93 0.15 -7.22
CA LEU A 316 -8.39 -1.18 -6.96
C LEU A 316 -7.89 -1.32 -5.53
N GLU A 317 -7.22 -0.30 -4.98
CA GLU A 317 -6.72 -0.28 -3.61
C GLU A 317 -7.88 -0.39 -2.58
N ALA A 318 -9.04 0.18 -2.89
CA ALA A 318 -10.24 0.04 -2.06
C ALA A 318 -10.97 -1.30 -2.29
N ALA A 319 -11.05 -1.77 -3.53
CA ALA A 319 -11.83 -2.94 -3.92
C ALA A 319 -11.18 -4.27 -3.53
N LEU A 320 -9.87 -4.42 -3.80
CA LEU A 320 -9.19 -5.70 -3.64
C LEU A 320 -9.19 -6.22 -2.18
N PRO A 321 -8.86 -5.44 -1.14
CA PRO A 321 -8.89 -5.94 0.23
C PRO A 321 -10.32 -6.24 0.70
N SER A 322 -11.32 -5.51 0.21
CA SER A 322 -12.73 -5.81 0.46
C SER A 322 -13.12 -7.16 -0.10
N LEU A 323 -12.73 -7.47 -1.35
CA LEU A 323 -12.96 -8.76 -1.99
C LEU A 323 -12.26 -9.92 -1.26
N VAL A 324 -10.99 -9.73 -0.86
CA VAL A 324 -10.27 -10.73 -0.05
C VAL A 324 -11.02 -11.02 1.25
N SER A 325 -11.47 -9.97 1.94
CA SER A 325 -12.22 -10.13 3.20
C SER A 325 -13.57 -10.82 3.03
N GLN A 326 -14.22 -10.67 1.88
CA GLN A 326 -15.50 -11.32 1.56
C GLN A 326 -15.33 -12.79 1.17
N LEU A 327 -14.28 -13.11 0.41
CA LEU A 327 -14.04 -14.46 -0.12
C LEU A 327 -13.31 -15.38 0.86
N ALA A 328 -12.55 -14.81 1.80
CA ALA A 328 -11.81 -15.58 2.78
C ALA A 328 -12.74 -16.23 3.82
N PRO A 329 -12.53 -17.50 4.20
CA PRO A 329 -13.24 -18.13 5.31
C PRO A 329 -13.08 -17.30 6.60
N GLY A 330 -14.15 -17.17 7.39
CA GLY A 330 -14.16 -16.30 8.57
C GLY A 330 -13.01 -16.58 9.56
N THR A 331 -12.67 -17.88 9.76
CA THR A 331 -11.58 -18.34 10.62
C THR A 331 -10.19 -18.05 10.08
N LEU A 332 -10.03 -17.88 8.76
CA LEU A 332 -8.75 -17.66 8.08
C LEU A 332 -8.61 -16.26 7.47
N ARG A 333 -9.56 -15.35 7.76
CA ARG A 333 -9.54 -13.98 7.21
C ARG A 333 -8.25 -13.23 7.53
N GLY A 334 -7.70 -13.39 8.74
CA GLY A 334 -6.42 -12.81 9.11
C GLY A 334 -5.25 -13.33 8.27
N ALA A 335 -5.23 -14.65 8.02
CA ALA A 335 -4.22 -15.29 7.16
C ALA A 335 -4.34 -14.81 5.70
N ALA A 336 -5.58 -14.69 5.18
CA ALA A 336 -5.83 -14.19 3.84
C ALA A 336 -5.36 -12.74 3.67
N MET A 337 -5.62 -11.86 4.64
CA MET A 337 -5.11 -10.49 4.64
C MET A 337 -3.59 -10.43 4.79
N GLY A 338 -2.99 -11.35 5.53
CA GLY A 338 -1.53 -11.51 5.62
C GLY A 338 -0.92 -11.90 4.26
N ALA A 339 -1.51 -12.88 3.55
CA ALA A 339 -1.10 -13.27 2.20
C ALA A 339 -1.24 -12.11 1.21
N TYR A 340 -2.36 -11.37 1.28
CA TYR A 340 -2.61 -10.18 0.50
C TYR A 340 -1.52 -9.13 0.70
N SER A 341 -1.22 -8.76 1.94
CA SER A 341 -0.19 -7.77 2.26
C SER A 341 1.22 -8.24 1.85
N THR A 342 1.52 -9.54 1.99
CA THR A 342 2.78 -10.11 1.52
C THR A 342 2.92 -9.95 0.00
N SER A 343 1.86 -10.25 -0.76
CA SER A 343 1.82 -10.07 -2.22
C SER A 343 1.95 -8.60 -2.61
N GLN A 344 1.30 -7.69 -1.87
CA GLN A 344 1.38 -6.25 -2.04
C GLN A 344 2.82 -5.74 -1.94
N PHE A 345 3.51 -6.08 -0.85
CA PHE A 345 4.89 -5.62 -0.62
C PHE A 345 5.90 -6.31 -1.54
N LEU A 346 5.65 -7.57 -1.90
CA LEU A 346 6.47 -8.25 -2.91
C LEU A 346 6.33 -7.56 -4.28
N GLY A 347 5.12 -7.14 -4.65
CA GLY A 347 4.87 -6.32 -5.83
C GLY A 347 5.66 -5.02 -5.80
N ALA A 348 5.63 -4.30 -4.69
CA ALA A 348 6.40 -3.06 -4.53
C ALA A 348 7.92 -3.29 -4.68
N PHE A 349 8.44 -4.38 -4.11
CA PHE A 349 9.87 -4.74 -4.26
C PHE A 349 10.23 -5.03 -5.73
N VAL A 350 9.48 -5.90 -6.38
CA VAL A 350 9.70 -6.26 -7.78
C VAL A 350 9.51 -5.05 -8.70
N GLY A 351 8.53 -4.18 -8.39
CA GLY A 351 8.27 -2.95 -9.13
C GLY A 351 9.43 -1.97 -9.09
N GLY A 352 10.08 -1.81 -7.93
CA GLY A 352 11.30 -1.02 -7.84
C GLY A 352 12.43 -1.61 -8.70
N ALA A 353 12.67 -2.91 -8.60
CA ALA A 353 13.69 -3.60 -9.39
C ALA A 353 13.43 -3.49 -10.90
N VAL A 354 12.20 -3.78 -11.33
CA VAL A 354 11.78 -3.68 -12.75
C VAL A 354 11.87 -2.25 -13.25
N GLY A 355 11.38 -1.28 -12.45
CA GLY A 355 11.45 0.14 -12.78
C GLY A 355 12.89 0.63 -12.93
N GLY A 356 13.81 0.22 -12.05
CA GLY A 356 15.22 0.56 -12.15
C GLY A 356 15.91 -0.06 -13.36
N ILE A 357 15.60 -1.32 -13.70
CA ILE A 357 16.11 -1.98 -14.92
C ILE A 357 15.58 -1.28 -16.19
N ALA A 358 14.28 -0.96 -16.21
CA ALA A 358 13.65 -0.27 -17.34
C ALA A 358 14.23 1.14 -17.51
N LEU A 359 14.45 1.88 -16.43
CA LEU A 359 15.12 3.18 -16.46
C LEU A 359 16.50 3.09 -17.10
N GLY A 360 17.30 2.09 -16.73
CA GLY A 360 18.67 1.95 -17.24
C GLY A 360 18.77 1.50 -18.68
N ARG A 361 17.76 0.77 -19.20
CA ARG A 361 17.80 0.21 -20.56
C ARG A 361 16.95 0.98 -21.58
N LEU A 362 15.86 1.57 -21.15
CA LEU A 362 14.81 2.13 -22.01
C LEU A 362 14.49 3.59 -21.69
N GLY A 363 15.14 4.16 -20.66
CA GLY A 363 14.88 5.52 -20.21
C GLY A 363 13.54 5.66 -19.46
N THR A 364 13.19 6.90 -19.17
CA THR A 364 12.01 7.25 -18.34
C THR A 364 10.70 6.82 -18.98
N GLU A 365 10.52 7.06 -20.27
CA GLU A 365 9.31 6.65 -21.02
C GLU A 365 9.16 5.14 -21.07
N GLY A 366 10.29 4.43 -21.24
CA GLY A 366 10.34 2.98 -21.29
C GLY A 366 9.81 2.30 -20.03
N ILE A 367 9.92 2.94 -18.87
CA ILE A 367 9.32 2.44 -17.62
C ILE A 367 7.80 2.31 -17.78
N PHE A 368 7.15 3.35 -18.29
CA PHE A 368 5.69 3.38 -18.44
C PHE A 368 5.21 2.45 -19.53
N LEU A 369 5.94 2.36 -20.66
CA LEU A 369 5.61 1.42 -21.75
C LEU A 369 5.75 -0.04 -21.31
N CYS A 370 6.83 -0.40 -20.61
CA CYS A 370 6.99 -1.72 -20.01
C CYS A 370 5.90 -2.02 -18.97
N SER A 371 5.57 -1.03 -18.14
CA SER A 371 4.51 -1.14 -17.13
C SER A 371 3.14 -1.36 -17.80
N ALA A 372 2.84 -0.63 -18.87
CA ALA A 372 1.63 -0.86 -19.68
C ALA A 372 1.61 -2.28 -20.28
N ALA A 373 2.73 -2.75 -20.81
CA ALA A 373 2.84 -4.12 -21.35
C ALA A 373 2.59 -5.19 -20.27
N LEU A 374 3.04 -4.97 -19.02
CA LEU A 374 2.80 -5.90 -17.92
C LEU A 374 1.30 -6.03 -17.56
N THR A 375 0.47 -5.03 -17.87
CA THR A 375 -0.99 -5.16 -17.68
C THR A 375 -1.60 -6.19 -18.62
N LEU A 376 -0.95 -6.50 -19.76
CA LEU A 376 -1.38 -7.57 -20.66
C LEU A 376 -1.22 -8.96 -20.04
N LEU A 377 -0.33 -9.13 -19.06
CA LEU A 377 -0.21 -10.35 -18.25
C LEU A 377 -1.21 -10.35 -17.08
N TRP A 378 -1.50 -9.18 -16.52
CA TRP A 378 -2.44 -9.06 -15.41
C TRP A 378 -3.89 -9.24 -15.85
N LEU A 379 -4.30 -8.69 -16.96
CA LEU A 379 -5.67 -8.76 -17.46
C LEU A 379 -6.20 -10.20 -17.63
N PRO A 380 -5.49 -11.13 -18.31
CA PRO A 380 -5.92 -12.54 -18.39
C PRO A 380 -6.08 -13.20 -17.01
N LEU A 381 -5.17 -12.92 -16.06
CA LEU A 381 -5.29 -13.42 -14.70
C LEU A 381 -6.62 -13.01 -14.06
N VAL A 382 -7.00 -11.73 -14.20
CA VAL A 382 -8.27 -11.21 -13.65
C VAL A 382 -9.47 -11.81 -14.39
N LEU A 383 -9.44 -11.85 -15.74
CA LEU A 383 -10.56 -12.39 -16.52
C LEU A 383 -10.82 -13.87 -16.27
N LEU A 384 -9.77 -14.68 -16.12
CA LEU A 384 -9.87 -16.09 -15.73
C LEU A 384 -10.41 -16.24 -14.30
N GLY A 385 -9.96 -15.37 -13.39
CA GLY A 385 -10.45 -15.34 -12.02
C GLY A 385 -11.93 -14.98 -11.93
N VAL A 386 -12.35 -13.96 -12.66
CA VAL A 386 -13.77 -13.53 -12.73
C VAL A 386 -14.66 -14.68 -13.19
N ARG A 387 -14.28 -15.40 -14.26
CA ARG A 387 -15.02 -16.57 -14.75
C ARG A 387 -15.13 -17.65 -13.66
N ARG A 388 -14.00 -18.04 -13.05
CA ARG A 388 -13.98 -19.08 -11.99
C ARG A 388 -14.80 -18.71 -10.76
N MET A 389 -14.86 -17.42 -10.39
CA MET A 389 -15.66 -16.96 -9.25
C MET A 389 -17.15 -16.83 -9.60
N ALA A 390 -17.48 -16.55 -10.86
CA ALA A 390 -18.86 -16.53 -11.33
C ALA A 390 -19.48 -17.94 -11.42
N ASP A 391 -18.66 -18.93 -11.78
CA ASP A 391 -19.08 -20.34 -11.95
C ASP A 391 -19.10 -21.13 -10.62
N ALA A 392 -18.54 -20.56 -9.54
CA ALA A 392 -18.54 -21.21 -8.23
C ALA A 392 -19.96 -21.21 -7.64
N PRO A 393 -20.49 -22.38 -7.17
CA PRO A 393 -21.77 -22.39 -6.46
C PRO A 393 -21.68 -21.43 -5.27
N GLY A 394 -22.69 -20.56 -5.14
CA GLY A 394 -22.78 -19.64 -4.00
C GLY A 394 -22.58 -20.39 -2.68
N PRO A 395 -22.16 -19.72 -1.59
CA PRO A 395 -22.00 -20.36 -0.30
C PRO A 395 -23.31 -21.11 -0.02
N ALA A 396 -23.20 -22.45 0.11
CA ALA A 396 -24.34 -23.31 0.38
C ALA A 396 -25.14 -22.69 1.52
N GLY A 397 -26.33 -22.21 1.22
CA GLY A 397 -27.27 -21.70 2.19
C GLY A 397 -27.30 -22.67 3.36
N GLY A 398 -27.21 -22.11 4.56
CA GLY A 398 -27.11 -22.87 5.80
C GLY A 398 -28.01 -24.09 5.77
N ALA A 399 -27.45 -25.20 6.24
CA ALA A 399 -28.15 -26.46 6.39
C ALA A 399 -29.58 -26.17 6.85
N ALA A 400 -30.53 -26.55 6.00
CA ALA A 400 -31.92 -26.53 6.37
C ALA A 400 -32.04 -27.25 7.73
N GLU A 401 -32.56 -26.59 8.72
CA GLU A 401 -32.99 -27.20 9.97
C GLU A 401 -33.83 -28.41 9.58
N ALA A 402 -33.33 -29.60 9.93
CA ALA A 402 -34.12 -30.81 9.86
C ALA A 402 -35.32 -30.58 10.78
N PRO A 403 -36.56 -30.81 10.31
CA PRO A 403 -37.72 -30.68 11.17
C PRO A 403 -37.57 -31.74 12.26
N SER A 404 -37.52 -31.32 13.52
CA SER A 404 -37.70 -32.18 14.68
C SER A 404 -39.11 -32.72 14.61
N GLY A 405 -39.25 -33.93 14.08
CA GLY A 405 -40.49 -34.70 14.05
C GLY A 405 -40.51 -35.65 15.21
N ALA A 406 -41.61 -35.58 15.99
CA ALA A 406 -42.20 -36.48 16.99
C ALA A 406 -41.37 -36.84 18.22
#